data_29586f770fc2d4c28058f8b99079f1ab
#
_entry.id   29586f770fc2d4c28058f8b99079f1ab
#
_cell.length_a   1.000
_cell.length_b   1.000
_cell.length_c   1.000
_cell.angle_alpha   90.00
_cell.angle_beta   90.00
_cell.angle_gamma   90.00
#
_symmetry.space_group_name_H-M   'P 1'
#
loop_
_entity.id
_entity.type
_entity.pdbx_description
1 polymer ?
#
loop_
_entity_poly.entity_id
_entity_poly.type
_entity_poly.pdbx_seq_one_letter_code
_entity_poly.pdbx_strand_id
1 'polypeptide(L)'
;TLLASMIYYGKILYFKDKLIPGYSDAEKIGYTADEMEWARTNEEQIWRYFIEHEILFDTDANLQKRFINLAPFTKFRLQLDSESPPQLGQYIGWQIVRQFADKHPDLSLQEVLQKDDEQIFKQSNYKPRKPE
;
A
#
# COMPACT_ATOMS: atom_id res chain seq x y z
N THR A 1 -6.65 -8.74 -9.53
CA THR A 1 -6.26 -9.24 -8.21
C THR A 1 -6.16 -8.08 -7.22
N LEU A 2 -6.18 -8.42 -5.94
CA LEU A 2 -5.96 -7.41 -4.90
C LEU A 2 -4.59 -6.76 -5.08
N LEU A 3 -3.55 -7.54 -5.33
CA LEU A 3 -2.20 -7.01 -5.54
C LEU A 3 -2.15 -6.02 -6.70
N ALA A 4 -2.80 -6.34 -7.81
CA ALA A 4 -2.84 -5.43 -8.97
C ALA A 4 -3.46 -4.09 -8.60
N SER A 5 -4.56 -4.10 -7.85
CA SER A 5 -5.19 -2.87 -7.38
C SER A 5 -4.32 -2.12 -6.38
N MET A 6 -3.68 -2.84 -5.48
CA MET A 6 -2.76 -2.24 -4.52
C MET A 6 -1.64 -1.48 -5.23
N ILE A 7 -1.06 -2.09 -6.24
CA ILE A 7 0.05 -1.45 -6.98
C ILE A 7 -0.47 -0.30 -7.84
N TYR A 8 -1.65 -0.45 -8.45
CA TYR A 8 -2.25 0.63 -9.22
C TYR A 8 -2.39 1.90 -8.36
N TYR A 9 -2.98 1.78 -7.19
CA TYR A 9 -3.13 2.92 -6.28
C TYR A 9 -1.80 3.33 -5.66
N GLY A 10 -0.89 2.38 -5.45
CA GLY A 10 0.47 2.67 -5.01
C GLY A 10 1.23 3.54 -6.00
N LYS A 11 1.03 3.31 -7.30
CA LYS A 11 1.62 4.14 -8.35
C LYS A 11 1.08 5.57 -8.30
N ILE A 12 -0.21 5.73 -8.05
CA ILE A 12 -0.83 7.04 -7.92
C ILE A 12 -0.21 7.80 -6.74
N LEU A 13 -0.07 7.12 -5.61
CA LEU A 13 0.54 7.73 -4.43
C LEU A 13 2.02 8.03 -4.65
N TYR A 14 2.75 7.15 -5.33
CA TYR A 14 4.13 7.40 -5.69
C TYR A 14 4.26 8.60 -6.62
N PHE A 15 3.32 8.76 -7.56
CA PHE A 15 3.28 9.96 -8.40
C PHE A 15 3.18 11.21 -7.54
N LYS A 16 2.38 11.18 -6.49
CA LYS A 16 2.29 12.31 -5.55
C LYS A 16 3.61 12.57 -4.84
N ASP A 17 4.39 11.52 -4.53
CA ASP A 17 5.71 11.69 -3.94
C ASP A 17 6.61 12.58 -4.80
N LYS A 18 6.48 12.48 -6.12
CA LYS A 18 7.31 13.24 -7.07
C LYS A 18 6.71 14.60 -7.41
N LEU A 19 5.38 14.69 -7.46
CA LEU A 19 4.70 15.91 -7.88
C LEU A 19 4.56 16.91 -6.72
N ILE A 20 4.29 16.42 -5.52
CA ILE A 20 4.07 17.27 -4.35
C ILE A 20 4.90 16.77 -3.16
N PRO A 21 6.24 16.77 -3.30
CA PRO A 21 7.10 16.19 -2.24
C PRO A 21 7.04 16.94 -0.92
N GLY A 22 6.56 18.18 -0.93
CA GLY A 22 6.42 18.96 0.30
C GLY A 22 5.22 18.60 1.16
N TYR A 23 4.30 17.78 0.64
CA TYR A 23 3.16 17.30 1.42
C TYR A 23 3.54 16.08 2.23
N SER A 24 2.92 15.92 3.40
CA SER A 24 3.15 14.74 4.23
C SER A 24 2.55 13.50 3.59
N ASP A 25 3.01 12.33 4.03
CA ASP A 25 2.44 11.06 3.60
C ASP A 25 0.95 10.98 3.96
N ALA A 26 0.59 11.45 5.17
CA ALA A 26 -0.81 11.46 5.60
C ALA A 26 -1.66 12.28 4.63
N GLU A 27 -1.18 13.46 4.25
CA GLU A 27 -1.90 14.31 3.29
C GLU A 27 -2.06 13.66 1.93
N LYS A 28 -1.02 12.96 1.45
CA LYS A 28 -1.05 12.32 0.14
C LYS A 28 -2.10 11.22 0.05
N ILE A 29 -2.25 10.40 1.09
CA ILE A 29 -3.21 9.29 1.10
C ILE A 29 -4.56 9.70 1.70
N GLY A 30 -4.62 10.85 2.36
CA GLY A 30 -5.86 11.32 2.97
C GLY A 30 -6.11 10.77 4.36
N TYR A 31 -5.06 10.38 5.06
CA TYR A 31 -5.15 9.92 6.45
C TYR A 31 -5.02 11.07 7.42
N THR A 32 -5.59 10.89 8.61
CA THR A 32 -5.21 11.71 9.75
C THR A 32 -3.81 11.30 10.22
N ALA A 33 -3.20 12.11 11.08
CA ALA A 33 -1.89 11.77 11.64
C ALA A 33 -1.93 10.45 12.40
N ASP A 34 -3.00 10.21 13.16
CA ASP A 34 -3.17 8.98 13.94
C ASP A 34 -3.34 7.77 13.02
N GLU A 35 -4.09 7.91 11.94
CA GLU A 35 -4.27 6.84 10.96
C GLU A 35 -2.94 6.48 10.29
N MET A 36 -2.15 7.48 9.93
CA MET A 36 -0.85 7.24 9.31
C MET A 36 0.10 6.56 10.29
N GLU A 37 0.11 6.97 11.54
CA GLU A 37 0.94 6.33 12.55
C GLU A 37 0.53 4.89 12.77
N TRP A 38 -0.76 4.62 12.81
CA TRP A 38 -1.28 3.26 12.93
C TRP A 38 -0.79 2.38 11.77
N ALA A 39 -0.90 2.88 10.55
CA ALA A 39 -0.48 2.14 9.36
C ALA A 39 1.03 1.84 9.41
N ARG A 40 1.83 2.83 9.76
CA ARG A 40 3.29 2.64 9.86
C ARG A 40 3.67 1.64 10.94
N THR A 41 3.05 1.74 12.09
CA THR A 41 3.34 0.87 13.23
C THR A 41 2.96 -0.57 12.94
N ASN A 42 1.89 -0.77 12.18
CA ASN A 42 1.33 -2.10 11.93
C ASN A 42 1.62 -2.63 10.52
N GLU A 43 2.54 -2.02 9.79
CA GLU A 43 2.82 -2.42 8.41
C GLU A 43 3.19 -3.89 8.28
N GLU A 44 4.04 -4.40 9.16
CA GLU A 44 4.45 -5.81 9.15
C GLU A 44 3.24 -6.72 9.42
N GLN A 45 2.40 -6.35 10.38
CA GLN A 45 1.22 -7.13 10.72
C GLN A 45 0.21 -7.15 9.58
N ILE A 46 0.02 -6.01 8.91
CA ILE A 46 -0.86 -5.89 7.74
C ILE A 46 -0.37 -6.83 6.63
N TRP A 47 0.91 -6.76 6.34
CA TRP A 47 1.51 -7.59 5.27
C TRP A 47 1.40 -9.06 5.61
N ARG A 48 1.67 -9.42 6.86
CA ARG A 48 1.55 -10.80 7.33
C ARG A 48 0.12 -11.30 7.15
N TYR A 49 -0.88 -10.47 7.44
CA TYR A 49 -2.28 -10.82 7.24
C TYR A 49 -2.55 -11.16 5.77
N PHE A 50 -2.06 -10.33 4.84
CA PHE A 50 -2.26 -10.58 3.42
C PHE A 50 -1.61 -11.89 2.97
N ILE A 51 -0.43 -12.20 3.48
CA ILE A 51 0.29 -13.42 3.12
C ILE A 51 -0.39 -14.66 3.73
N GLU A 52 -0.70 -14.61 5.02
CA GLU A 52 -1.28 -15.75 5.73
C GLU A 52 -2.66 -16.13 5.21
N HIS A 53 -3.44 -15.16 4.76
CA HIS A 53 -4.78 -15.41 4.22
C HIS A 53 -4.76 -15.63 2.70
N GLU A 54 -3.59 -15.60 2.08
CA GLU A 54 -3.40 -15.89 0.66
C GLU A 54 -4.30 -15.05 -0.26
N ILE A 55 -4.46 -13.76 0.06
CA ILE A 55 -5.43 -12.91 -0.64
C ILE A 55 -4.83 -12.02 -1.73
N LEU A 56 -3.51 -11.97 -1.84
CA LEU A 56 -2.85 -11.06 -2.80
C LEU A 56 -3.27 -11.31 -4.24
N PHE A 57 -3.40 -12.57 -4.62
CA PHE A 57 -3.73 -12.94 -5.99
C PHE A 57 -5.21 -13.29 -6.17
N ASP A 58 -6.00 -13.05 -5.15
CA ASP A 58 -7.43 -13.29 -5.18
C ASP A 58 -8.14 -12.19 -6.00
N THR A 59 -9.21 -12.57 -6.68
CA THR A 59 -10.00 -11.67 -7.50
C THR A 59 -11.35 -11.30 -6.88
N ASP A 60 -11.59 -11.67 -5.64
CA ASP A 60 -12.84 -11.40 -4.93
C ASP A 60 -13.05 -9.89 -4.78
N ALA A 61 -14.19 -9.40 -5.27
CA ALA A 61 -14.52 -7.98 -5.20
C ALA A 61 -14.65 -7.47 -3.76
N ASN A 62 -14.97 -8.34 -2.80
CA ASN A 62 -15.07 -7.94 -1.40
C ASN A 62 -13.71 -7.51 -0.83
N LEU A 63 -12.62 -8.06 -1.34
CA LEU A 63 -11.28 -7.65 -0.94
C LEU A 63 -10.97 -6.22 -1.39
N GLN A 64 -11.47 -5.83 -2.57
CA GLN A 64 -11.35 -4.46 -3.06
C GLN A 64 -12.05 -3.49 -2.12
N LYS A 65 -13.29 -3.82 -1.75
CA LYS A 65 -14.07 -2.98 -0.84
C LYS A 65 -13.40 -2.86 0.52
N ARG A 66 -12.82 -3.96 0.99
CA ARG A 66 -12.26 -4.03 2.33
C ARG A 66 -10.92 -3.30 2.46
N PHE A 67 -10.05 -3.41 1.45
CA PHE A 67 -8.66 -2.95 1.58
C PHE A 67 -8.28 -1.80 0.66
N ILE A 68 -9.08 -1.51 -0.37
CA ILE A 68 -8.76 -0.47 -1.35
C ILE A 68 -9.65 0.74 -1.16
N ASN A 69 -10.96 0.52 -0.93
CA ASN A 69 -11.92 1.61 -0.87
C ASN A 69 -11.80 2.39 0.44
N LEU A 70 -12.39 3.57 0.43
CA LEU A 70 -12.51 4.39 1.63
C LEU A 70 -13.38 3.69 2.67
N ALA A 71 -13.24 4.09 3.94
CA ALA A 71 -14.05 3.58 5.04
C ALA A 71 -15.50 3.41 4.62
N PRO A 72 -16.26 2.51 5.26
CA PRO A 72 -15.92 1.76 6.48
C PRO A 72 -15.47 0.33 6.23
N PHE A 73 -15.11 -0.02 5.02
CA PHE A 73 -14.96 -1.43 4.64
C PHE A 73 -13.56 -2.01 4.91
N THR A 74 -12.58 -1.18 5.24
CA THR A 74 -11.24 -1.66 5.52
C THR A 74 -11.14 -2.08 6.98
N LYS A 75 -11.49 -3.34 7.24
CA LYS A 75 -11.43 -3.89 8.59
C LYS A 75 -10.77 -5.26 8.55
N PHE A 76 -9.79 -5.45 9.42
CA PHE A 76 -9.31 -6.78 9.75
C PHE A 76 -10.29 -7.35 10.79
N ARG A 77 -10.53 -8.63 10.80
CA ARG A 77 -11.41 -9.25 11.80
C ARG A 77 -10.60 -9.62 13.04
N LEU A 78 -9.99 -8.60 13.65
CA LEU A 78 -9.13 -8.71 14.81
C LEU A 78 -9.57 -7.68 15.84
N GLN A 79 -9.00 -7.73 17.04
CA GLN A 79 -9.30 -6.76 18.10
C GLN A 79 -8.98 -5.33 17.69
N LEU A 80 -8.03 -5.15 16.75
CA LEU A 80 -7.59 -3.83 16.29
C LEU A 80 -8.49 -3.23 15.21
N ASP A 81 -9.52 -3.95 14.76
CA ASP A 81 -10.35 -3.52 13.63
C ASP A 81 -10.98 -2.15 13.83
N SER A 82 -11.37 -1.81 15.05
CA SER A 82 -12.00 -0.53 15.35
C SER A 82 -11.05 0.65 15.14
N GLU A 83 -9.75 0.41 15.17
CA GLU A 83 -8.72 1.45 15.04
C GLU A 83 -8.07 1.48 13.65
N SER A 84 -8.26 0.43 12.85
CA SER A 84 -7.60 0.36 11.56
C SER A 84 -8.16 1.40 10.59
N PRO A 85 -7.29 2.15 9.91
CA PRO A 85 -7.73 3.13 8.92
C PRO A 85 -8.21 2.45 7.64
N PRO A 86 -8.89 3.19 6.75
CA PRO A 86 -9.25 2.67 5.44
C PRO A 86 -8.04 2.59 4.52
N GLN A 87 -8.21 2.00 3.35
CA GLN A 87 -7.23 2.03 2.26
C GLN A 87 -5.89 1.38 2.58
N LEU A 88 -5.85 0.39 3.50
CA LEU A 88 -4.59 -0.23 3.87
C LEU A 88 -3.91 -0.96 2.71
N GLY A 89 -4.69 -1.49 1.76
CA GLY A 89 -4.12 -2.06 0.54
C GLY A 89 -3.41 -1.02 -0.30
N GLN A 90 -3.97 0.19 -0.39
CA GLN A 90 -3.31 1.30 -1.09
C GLN A 90 -2.01 1.67 -0.39
N TYR A 91 -2.03 1.73 0.94
CA TYR A 91 -0.84 2.07 1.72
C TYR A 91 0.29 1.06 1.46
N ILE A 92 -0.01 -0.23 1.52
CA ILE A 92 0.99 -1.27 1.27
C ILE A 92 1.47 -1.21 -0.17
N GLY A 93 0.57 -1.05 -1.14
CA GLY A 93 0.95 -0.90 -2.55
C GLY A 93 1.91 0.26 -2.76
N TRP A 94 1.67 1.36 -2.07
CA TRP A 94 2.56 2.53 -2.10
C TRP A 94 3.97 2.18 -1.62
N GLN A 95 4.06 1.44 -0.51
CA GLN A 95 5.36 1.02 0.01
C GLN A 95 6.08 0.06 -0.95
N ILE A 96 5.33 -0.83 -1.60
CA ILE A 96 5.90 -1.73 -2.60
C ILE A 96 6.49 -0.93 -3.76
N VAL A 97 5.74 0.04 -4.31
CA VAL A 97 6.22 0.87 -5.42
C VAL A 97 7.44 1.70 -5.00
N ARG A 98 7.41 2.27 -3.79
CA ARG A 98 8.54 3.02 -3.26
C ARG A 98 9.81 2.17 -3.18
N GLN A 99 9.70 0.96 -2.66
CA GLN A 99 10.86 0.07 -2.54
C GLN A 99 11.37 -0.38 -3.91
N PHE A 100 10.45 -0.61 -4.86
CA PHE A 100 10.85 -0.89 -6.24
C PHE A 100 11.67 0.27 -6.81
N ALA A 101 11.16 1.49 -6.68
CA ALA A 101 11.83 2.67 -7.22
C ALA A 101 13.18 2.92 -6.56
N ASP A 102 13.28 2.70 -5.26
CA ASP A 102 14.53 2.86 -4.51
C ASP A 102 15.62 1.91 -5.02
N LYS A 103 15.24 0.74 -5.47
CA LYS A 103 16.16 -0.26 -5.99
C LYS A 103 16.50 -0.05 -7.48
N HIS A 104 15.78 0.85 -8.15
CA HIS A 104 15.94 1.14 -9.57
C HIS A 104 16.05 2.65 -9.77
N PRO A 105 17.08 3.29 -9.18
CA PRO A 105 17.17 4.75 -9.19
C PRO A 105 17.39 5.37 -10.56
N ASP A 106 17.80 4.57 -11.53
CA ASP A 106 18.00 5.03 -12.93
C ASP A 106 16.71 5.07 -13.75
N LEU A 107 15.60 4.52 -13.22
CA LEU A 107 14.32 4.61 -13.90
C LEU A 107 13.67 5.97 -13.66
N SER A 108 13.11 6.55 -14.73
CA SER A 108 12.32 7.77 -14.60
C SER A 108 10.98 7.48 -13.92
N LEU A 109 10.31 8.53 -13.46
CA LEU A 109 8.95 8.39 -12.93
C LEU A 109 8.02 7.69 -13.92
N GLN A 110 8.07 8.13 -15.19
CA GLN A 110 7.24 7.54 -16.24
C GLN A 110 7.52 6.05 -16.41
N GLU A 111 8.80 5.67 -16.39
CA GLU A 111 9.17 4.25 -16.50
C GLU A 111 8.66 3.42 -15.34
N VAL A 112 8.73 3.96 -14.11
CA VAL A 112 8.17 3.27 -12.95
C VAL A 112 6.66 3.08 -13.11
N LEU A 113 5.95 4.14 -13.51
CA LEU A 113 4.50 4.09 -13.66
C LEU A 113 4.04 3.13 -14.77
N GLN A 114 4.88 2.90 -15.76
CA GLN A 114 4.56 2.02 -16.88
C GLN A 114 4.92 0.56 -16.63
N LYS A 115 5.67 0.26 -15.57
CA LYS A 115 6.06 -1.12 -15.28
C LYS A 115 4.84 -1.96 -14.91
N ASP A 116 4.88 -3.21 -15.33
CA ASP A 116 3.87 -4.20 -14.98
C ASP A 116 3.84 -4.45 -13.46
N ASP A 117 2.65 -4.65 -12.93
CA ASP A 117 2.46 -4.82 -11.48
C ASP A 117 3.20 -6.05 -10.94
N GLU A 118 3.21 -7.15 -11.68
CA GLU A 118 3.94 -8.34 -11.24
C GLU A 118 5.44 -8.10 -11.19
N GLN A 119 5.99 -7.37 -12.19
CA GLN A 119 7.40 -7.03 -12.21
C GLN A 119 7.75 -6.12 -11.04
N ILE A 120 6.92 -5.12 -10.78
CA ILE A 120 7.14 -4.22 -9.64
C ILE A 120 7.17 -5.03 -8.34
N PHE A 121 6.21 -5.92 -8.16
CA PHE A 121 6.15 -6.72 -6.95
C PHE A 121 7.38 -7.59 -6.77
N LYS A 122 7.74 -8.34 -7.81
CA LYS A 122 8.90 -9.25 -7.75
C LYS A 122 10.21 -8.49 -7.56
N GLN A 123 10.40 -7.42 -8.32
CA GLN A 123 11.66 -6.67 -8.31
C GLN A 123 11.78 -5.73 -7.12
N SER A 124 10.67 -5.40 -6.46
CA SER A 124 10.72 -4.60 -5.23
C SER A 124 11.37 -5.37 -4.09
N ASN A 125 11.21 -6.68 -4.10
CA ASN A 125 11.63 -7.53 -2.97
C ASN A 125 11.13 -6.90 -1.67
N TYR A 126 9.86 -6.56 -1.64
CA TYR A 126 9.26 -5.75 -0.59
C TYR A 126 9.42 -6.40 0.78
N LYS A 127 9.86 -5.60 1.73
CA LYS A 127 9.92 -5.97 3.15
C LYS A 127 9.19 -4.91 3.94
N PRO A 128 8.18 -5.32 4.74
CA PRO A 128 7.43 -4.34 5.51
C PRO A 128 8.30 -3.69 6.57
N ARG A 129 7.94 -2.44 6.90
CA ARG A 129 8.55 -1.72 8.00
C ARG A 129 8.25 -2.46 9.31
N LYS A 130 9.28 -2.65 10.12
CA LYS A 130 9.10 -3.28 11.41
C LYS A 130 8.72 -2.25 12.46
N PRO A 131 7.87 -2.61 13.44
CA PRO A 131 7.60 -1.72 14.55
C PRO A 131 8.88 -1.46 15.35
N GLU A 132 9.00 -0.25 15.83
CA GLU A 132 10.12 0.14 16.67
C GLU A 132 9.87 -0.24 18.13
#